data_44efa5fba8ed4b006447552eb84a54b7
#
_entry.id   44efa5fba8ed4b006447552eb84a54b7
#
_cell.length_a   1.000
_cell.length_b   1.000
_cell.length_c   1.000
_cell.angle_alpha   90.00
_cell.angle_beta   90.00
_cell.angle_gamma   90.00
#
_symmetry.space_group_name_H-M   'P 1'
#
loop_
_entity.id
_entity.type
_entity.pdbx_description
1 polymer ?
#
loop_
_entity_poly.entity_id
_entity_poly.type
_entity_poly.pdbx_seq_one_letter_code
_entity_poly.pdbx_strand_id
1 'polypeptide(L)'
;MTQERAMTTGAKMQPEHLKPQSERGGVVVLDFGGQYTQLIARRIREQKVFSAILPCTTNVDEIRKYEPAGIILSGGPNSVYDPDAPKCDAAVLSQSVPVLGICYGMQWITRTLGGNVERAGRREYGRAQLKLESQAGESLLLKNIPNGLNVWNSHGDHVRDLAPGFTCVATTENAVGAIEDTKRKIYAVEFHPEVNHTERGTDILRNFLFEICKADAKWNGAAFVEETVESVRQKVGNKWAICGLSGGVDSTVAAVLVHKAIGNRLT
;
A
#
# COMPACT_ATOMS: atom_id res chain seq x y z
N MET A 1 -7.41 44.86 4.71
CA MET A 1 -6.04 44.32 4.55
C MET A 1 -6.15 42.83 4.80
N THR A 2 -6.35 42.07 3.71
CA THR A 2 -6.54 40.61 3.73
C THR A 2 -5.20 39.98 3.36
N GLN A 3 -4.58 39.28 4.30
CA GLN A 3 -3.36 38.51 4.07
C GLN A 3 -3.77 37.18 3.42
N GLU A 4 -3.48 37.07 2.13
CA GLU A 4 -3.39 35.78 1.43
C GLU A 4 -2.26 34.96 2.04
N ARG A 5 -2.60 33.84 2.66
CA ARG A 5 -1.63 32.78 2.99
C ARG A 5 -1.28 32.05 1.70
N ALA A 6 -0.09 32.30 1.21
CA ALA A 6 0.51 31.52 0.12
C ALA A 6 0.57 30.05 0.51
N MET A 7 -0.07 29.21 -0.31
CA MET A 7 0.14 27.77 -0.30
C MET A 7 1.60 27.49 -0.61
N THR A 8 2.32 26.93 0.34
CA THR A 8 3.69 26.46 0.16
C THR A 8 3.66 25.28 -0.82
N THR A 9 4.04 25.53 -2.06
CA THR A 9 4.42 24.52 -3.04
C THR A 9 5.50 23.63 -2.42
N GLY A 10 5.23 22.32 -2.33
CA GLY A 10 6.14 21.36 -1.72
C GLY A 10 7.55 21.50 -2.26
N ALA A 11 8.49 21.78 -1.39
CA ALA A 11 9.90 21.87 -1.72
C ALA A 11 10.37 20.56 -2.33
N LYS A 12 10.94 20.58 -3.55
CA LYS A 12 11.58 19.40 -4.14
C LYS A 12 12.73 18.96 -3.23
N MET A 13 12.70 17.72 -2.80
CA MET A 13 13.78 17.14 -1.99
C MET A 13 15.10 17.15 -2.76
N GLN A 14 16.22 17.39 -2.05
CA GLN A 14 17.54 17.27 -2.61
C GLN A 14 17.84 15.80 -2.99
N PRO A 15 18.52 15.52 -4.11
CA PRO A 15 18.80 14.15 -4.55
C PRO A 15 19.49 13.25 -3.52
N GLU A 16 20.32 13.82 -2.66
CA GLU A 16 21.06 13.12 -1.58
C GLU A 16 20.17 12.55 -0.46
N HIS A 17 18.93 13.02 -0.36
CA HIS A 17 17.95 12.54 0.62
C HIS A 17 17.00 11.49 0.05
N LEU A 18 17.10 11.19 -1.22
CA LEU A 18 16.24 10.22 -1.89
C LEU A 18 16.78 8.79 -1.74
N LYS A 19 15.91 7.81 -1.87
CA LYS A 19 16.29 6.40 -1.98
C LYS A 19 17.00 6.12 -3.32
N PRO A 20 17.73 4.99 -3.45
CA PRO A 20 18.27 4.55 -4.73
C PRO A 20 17.20 4.51 -5.83
N GLN A 21 17.60 4.67 -7.09
CA GLN A 21 16.66 4.75 -8.22
C GLN A 21 15.77 3.51 -8.33
N SER A 22 16.29 2.31 -8.03
CA SER A 22 15.55 1.06 -8.00
C SER A 22 14.47 0.99 -6.93
N GLU A 23 14.58 1.83 -5.90
CA GLU A 23 13.63 1.93 -4.79
C GLU A 23 12.65 3.11 -4.93
N ARG A 24 12.65 3.80 -6.06
CA ARG A 24 11.78 4.97 -6.31
C ARG A 24 10.73 4.71 -7.38
N GLY A 25 9.68 5.53 -7.38
CA GLY A 25 8.63 5.51 -8.41
C GLY A 25 7.70 4.31 -8.34
N GLY A 26 7.83 3.45 -7.30
CA GLY A 26 6.96 2.32 -7.05
C GLY A 26 5.82 2.65 -6.08
N VAL A 27 5.40 1.66 -5.31
CA VAL A 27 4.32 1.81 -4.33
C VAL A 27 4.85 1.58 -2.91
N VAL A 28 4.54 2.49 -2.02
CA VAL A 28 4.77 2.32 -0.57
C VAL A 28 3.54 1.66 0.05
N VAL A 29 3.73 0.55 0.74
CA VAL A 29 2.71 -0.14 1.52
C VAL A 29 2.91 0.19 2.99
N LEU A 30 1.96 0.86 3.61
CA LEU A 30 1.96 1.13 5.05
C LEU A 30 1.32 -0.05 5.78
N ASP A 31 2.09 -0.65 6.68
CA ASP A 31 1.70 -1.86 7.41
C ASP A 31 0.94 -1.53 8.70
N PHE A 32 -0.33 -1.87 8.73
CA PHE A 32 -1.20 -1.77 9.90
C PHE A 32 -1.27 -3.08 10.72
N GLY A 33 -0.30 -3.97 10.54
CA GLY A 33 -0.21 -5.24 11.27
C GLY A 33 -1.02 -6.37 10.66
N GLY A 34 -1.49 -6.21 9.42
CA GLY A 34 -2.26 -7.24 8.72
C GLY A 34 -1.40 -8.41 8.24
N GLN A 35 -1.92 -9.62 8.34
CA GLN A 35 -1.22 -10.84 7.89
C GLN A 35 -0.94 -10.86 6.37
N TYR A 36 -1.61 -10.03 5.58
CA TYR A 36 -1.48 -10.00 4.12
C TYR A 36 -0.60 -8.86 3.60
N THR A 37 0.01 -8.03 4.44
CA THR A 37 0.84 -6.89 4.01
C THR A 37 1.98 -7.33 3.07
N GLN A 38 2.67 -8.44 3.42
CA GLN A 38 3.73 -9.00 2.56
C GLN A 38 3.17 -9.50 1.21
N LEU A 39 1.95 -10.03 1.22
CA LEU A 39 1.30 -10.51 0.01
C LEU A 39 0.92 -9.34 -0.92
N ILE A 40 0.46 -8.21 -0.38
CA ILE A 40 0.21 -6.99 -1.16
C ILE A 40 1.49 -6.57 -1.90
N ALA A 41 2.60 -6.44 -1.19
CA ALA A 41 3.89 -6.06 -1.77
C ALA A 41 4.36 -7.06 -2.83
N ARG A 42 4.16 -8.36 -2.59
CA ARG A 42 4.47 -9.41 -3.56
C ARG A 42 3.63 -9.26 -4.84
N ARG A 43 2.32 -9.06 -4.74
CA ARG A 43 1.43 -8.86 -5.89
C ARG A 43 1.83 -7.67 -6.74
N ILE A 44 2.30 -6.59 -6.12
CA ILE A 44 2.82 -5.42 -6.82
C ILE A 44 4.11 -5.78 -7.59
N ARG A 45 5.04 -6.48 -6.96
CA ARG A 45 6.32 -6.90 -7.59
C ARG A 45 6.11 -7.92 -8.71
N GLU A 46 5.13 -8.80 -8.60
CA GLU A 46 4.73 -9.73 -9.67
C GLU A 46 4.29 -8.96 -10.94
N GLN A 47 3.80 -7.72 -10.79
CA GLN A 47 3.48 -6.81 -11.89
C GLN A 47 4.64 -5.90 -12.31
N LYS A 48 5.87 -6.21 -11.88
CA LYS A 48 7.10 -5.47 -12.20
C LYS A 48 7.11 -4.03 -11.71
N VAL A 49 6.38 -3.73 -10.64
CA VAL A 49 6.42 -2.45 -9.94
C VAL A 49 7.16 -2.64 -8.62
N PHE A 50 8.07 -1.71 -8.30
CA PHE A 50 8.74 -1.72 -6.99
C PHE A 50 7.73 -1.51 -5.86
N SER A 51 7.94 -2.17 -4.72
CA SER A 51 7.16 -1.93 -3.51
C SER A 51 8.04 -1.95 -2.28
N ALA A 52 7.87 -0.94 -1.41
CA ALA A 52 8.45 -0.90 -0.08
C ALA A 52 7.36 -1.11 0.96
N ILE A 53 7.64 -1.88 2.02
CA ILE A 53 6.76 -2.00 3.18
C ILE A 53 7.37 -1.13 4.28
N LEU A 54 6.58 -0.23 4.83
CA LEU A 54 6.96 0.65 5.93
C LEU A 54 5.94 0.52 7.07
N PRO A 55 6.35 0.66 8.33
CA PRO A 55 5.40 0.78 9.44
C PRO A 55 4.37 1.89 9.18
N CYS A 56 3.12 1.69 9.58
CA CYS A 56 2.09 2.73 9.43
C CYS A 56 2.45 4.05 10.11
N THR A 57 3.28 4.01 11.15
CA THR A 57 3.77 5.18 11.89
C THR A 57 4.88 5.97 11.19
N THR A 58 5.32 5.52 9.99
CA THR A 58 6.36 6.21 9.22
C THR A 58 5.88 7.61 8.84
N ASN A 59 6.71 8.62 9.10
CA ASN A 59 6.37 9.98 8.76
C ASN A 59 6.39 10.23 7.24
N VAL A 60 5.66 11.25 6.81
CA VAL A 60 5.48 11.56 5.38
C VAL A 60 6.79 11.91 4.68
N ASP A 61 7.75 12.54 5.36
CA ASP A 61 9.03 12.91 4.74
C ASP A 61 9.89 11.67 4.43
N GLU A 62 9.83 10.64 5.28
CA GLU A 62 10.49 9.37 4.97
C GLU A 62 9.82 8.64 3.79
N ILE A 63 8.48 8.69 3.72
CA ILE A 63 7.72 8.14 2.58
C ILE A 63 8.11 8.85 1.27
N ARG A 64 8.24 10.17 1.30
CA ARG A 64 8.64 10.99 0.13
C ARG A 64 10.00 10.61 -0.46
N LYS A 65 10.93 10.08 0.36
CA LYS A 65 12.24 9.64 -0.14
C LYS A 65 12.15 8.52 -1.18
N TYR A 66 11.04 7.79 -1.20
CA TYR A 66 10.76 6.76 -2.20
C TYR A 66 10.18 7.33 -3.50
N GLU A 67 9.84 8.63 -3.56
CA GLU A 67 9.10 9.24 -4.70
C GLU A 67 7.96 8.33 -5.18
N PRO A 68 7.05 7.88 -4.29
CA PRO A 68 6.11 6.83 -4.63
C PRO A 68 5.12 7.29 -5.72
N ALA A 69 4.82 6.40 -6.67
CA ALA A 69 3.73 6.59 -7.61
C ALA A 69 2.36 6.42 -6.93
N GLY A 70 2.30 5.67 -5.84
CA GLY A 70 1.11 5.46 -5.04
C GLY A 70 1.41 4.93 -3.64
N ILE A 71 0.43 5.01 -2.75
CA ILE A 71 0.51 4.51 -1.38
C ILE A 71 -0.64 3.53 -1.15
N ILE A 72 -0.35 2.38 -0.51
CA ILE A 72 -1.37 1.43 -0.09
C ILE A 72 -1.38 1.36 1.44
N LEU A 73 -2.55 1.51 2.04
CA LEU A 73 -2.79 1.27 3.46
C LEU A 73 -3.30 -0.16 3.60
N SER A 74 -2.55 -1.02 4.27
CA SER A 74 -2.88 -2.45 4.39
C SER A 74 -4.10 -2.69 5.29
N GLY A 75 -4.59 -3.93 5.29
CA GLY A 75 -5.48 -4.42 6.33
C GLY A 75 -4.79 -4.49 7.70
N GLY A 76 -5.58 -4.69 8.73
CA GLY A 76 -5.12 -4.85 10.11
C GLY A 76 -6.12 -5.62 10.97
N PRO A 77 -5.69 -6.22 12.10
CA PRO A 77 -6.55 -7.03 12.95
C PRO A 77 -7.42 -6.21 13.92
N ASN A 78 -7.14 -4.93 14.09
CA ASN A 78 -7.77 -4.06 15.07
C ASN A 78 -9.07 -3.44 14.57
N SER A 79 -9.92 -3.01 15.52
CA SER A 79 -10.95 -2.01 15.25
C SER A 79 -10.33 -0.62 15.20
N VAL A 80 -10.80 0.27 14.31
CA VAL A 80 -10.36 1.67 14.29
C VAL A 80 -10.72 2.42 15.58
N TYR A 81 -11.56 1.84 16.45
CA TYR A 81 -11.96 2.38 17.74
C TYR A 81 -11.15 1.85 18.91
N ASP A 82 -10.30 0.87 18.71
CA ASP A 82 -9.46 0.37 19.78
C ASP A 82 -8.48 1.46 20.25
N PRO A 83 -8.20 1.58 21.56
CA PRO A 83 -7.29 2.59 22.10
C PRO A 83 -5.91 2.56 21.44
N ASP A 84 -5.38 1.35 21.22
CA ASP A 84 -4.06 1.10 20.64
C ASP A 84 -4.13 0.78 19.13
N ALA A 85 -5.25 1.12 18.47
CA ALA A 85 -5.38 0.90 17.04
C ALA A 85 -4.26 1.58 16.26
N PRO A 86 -3.60 0.89 15.33
CA PRO A 86 -2.53 1.46 14.53
C PRO A 86 -3.07 2.64 13.68
N LYS A 87 -2.31 3.71 13.62
CA LYS A 87 -2.66 4.94 12.89
C LYS A 87 -1.46 5.42 12.09
N CYS A 88 -1.72 6.01 10.93
CA CYS A 88 -0.69 6.75 10.22
C CYS A 88 -0.95 8.26 10.30
N ASP A 89 0.03 9.03 9.87
CA ASP A 89 -0.13 10.47 9.73
C ASP A 89 -1.20 10.78 8.67
N ALA A 90 -2.23 11.55 9.05
CA ALA A 90 -3.30 11.97 8.14
C ALA A 90 -2.77 12.76 6.93
N ALA A 91 -1.59 13.36 7.03
CA ALA A 91 -0.93 14.04 5.93
C ALA A 91 -0.62 13.08 4.74
N VAL A 92 -0.63 11.77 4.94
CA VAL A 92 -0.54 10.77 3.85
C VAL A 92 -1.69 10.95 2.86
N LEU A 93 -2.90 11.27 3.33
CA LEU A 93 -4.08 11.50 2.50
C LEU A 93 -4.07 12.84 1.74
N SER A 94 -3.15 13.73 2.10
CA SER A 94 -2.98 15.06 1.46
C SER A 94 -1.81 15.10 0.50
N GLN A 95 -1.16 13.97 0.24
CA GLN A 95 -0.12 13.87 -0.76
C GLN A 95 -0.74 13.94 -2.17
N SER A 96 0.06 14.39 -3.15
CA SER A 96 -0.39 14.43 -4.56
C SER A 96 -0.46 13.05 -5.23
N VAL A 97 -0.02 12.01 -4.54
CA VAL A 97 -0.03 10.63 -5.04
C VAL A 97 -1.31 9.90 -4.68
N PRO A 98 -1.80 8.97 -5.52
CA PRO A 98 -2.96 8.16 -5.19
C PRO A 98 -2.77 7.28 -3.95
N VAL A 99 -3.86 7.11 -3.20
CA VAL A 99 -3.91 6.25 -2.02
C VAL A 99 -4.97 5.17 -2.20
N LEU A 100 -4.64 3.90 -1.88
CA LEU A 100 -5.58 2.78 -1.82
C LEU A 100 -5.63 2.24 -0.38
N GLY A 101 -6.80 2.28 0.25
CA GLY A 101 -7.06 1.59 1.53
C GLY A 101 -7.62 0.19 1.30
N ILE A 102 -7.11 -0.81 2.03
CA ILE A 102 -7.60 -2.19 1.99
C ILE A 102 -8.11 -2.56 3.38
N CYS A 103 -9.37 -2.99 3.51
CA CYS A 103 -10.00 -3.44 4.74
C CYS A 103 -9.81 -2.40 5.87
N TYR A 104 -8.99 -2.67 6.89
CA TYR A 104 -8.67 -1.68 7.93
C TYR A 104 -8.22 -0.32 7.36
N GLY A 105 -7.43 -0.32 6.27
CA GLY A 105 -7.02 0.91 5.59
C GLY A 105 -8.21 1.73 5.07
N MET A 106 -9.26 1.08 4.56
CA MET A 106 -10.52 1.74 4.16
C MET A 106 -11.23 2.35 5.37
N GLN A 107 -11.34 1.59 6.45
CA GLN A 107 -12.00 2.03 7.68
C GLN A 107 -11.26 3.22 8.31
N TRP A 108 -9.93 3.16 8.34
CA TRP A 108 -9.10 4.26 8.83
C TRP A 108 -9.24 5.53 7.99
N ILE A 109 -9.24 5.42 6.65
CA ILE A 109 -9.47 6.54 5.72
C ILE A 109 -10.84 7.17 6.00
N THR A 110 -11.89 6.33 6.04
CA THR A 110 -13.26 6.78 6.25
C THR A 110 -13.39 7.57 7.54
N ARG A 111 -12.90 7.03 8.66
CA ARG A 111 -12.96 7.70 9.95
C ARG A 111 -12.14 8.99 9.99
N THR A 112 -10.94 8.98 9.43
CA THR A 112 -10.03 10.13 9.41
C THR A 112 -10.62 11.30 8.63
N LEU A 113 -11.40 11.02 7.59
CA LEU A 113 -12.00 12.03 6.73
C LEU A 113 -13.46 12.38 7.10
N GLY A 114 -13.93 11.93 8.26
CA GLY A 114 -15.21 12.33 8.84
C GLY A 114 -16.40 11.46 8.47
N GLY A 115 -16.19 10.27 7.95
CA GLY A 115 -17.19 9.23 7.81
C GLY A 115 -17.36 8.40 9.09
N ASN A 116 -18.24 7.42 9.06
CA ASN A 116 -18.56 6.56 10.19
C ASN A 116 -18.28 5.09 9.89
N VAL A 117 -17.64 4.43 10.83
CA VAL A 117 -17.38 2.98 10.84
C VAL A 117 -18.13 2.40 12.04
N GLU A 118 -18.77 1.27 11.90
CA GLU A 118 -19.44 0.63 13.01
C GLU A 118 -19.03 -0.86 13.14
N ARG A 119 -19.21 -1.41 14.33
CA ARG A 119 -19.01 -2.84 14.54
C ARG A 119 -20.11 -3.60 13.83
N ALA A 120 -19.74 -4.54 12.98
CA ALA A 120 -20.71 -5.37 12.30
C ALA A 120 -21.47 -6.24 13.33
N GLY A 121 -22.80 -6.23 13.25
CA GLY A 121 -23.63 -7.17 14.03
C GLY A 121 -23.37 -8.63 13.63
N ARG A 122 -22.94 -8.86 12.42
CA ARG A 122 -22.37 -10.11 11.91
C ARG A 122 -21.00 -9.82 11.30
N ARG A 123 -19.98 -10.49 11.82
CA ARG A 123 -18.63 -10.44 11.24
C ARG A 123 -18.65 -11.11 9.86
N GLU A 124 -18.08 -10.46 8.85
CA GLU A 124 -17.90 -11.05 7.52
C GLU A 124 -16.51 -11.68 7.40
N TYR A 125 -16.47 -12.99 7.46
CA TYR A 125 -15.27 -13.78 7.17
C TYR A 125 -15.59 -14.77 6.06
N GLY A 126 -14.84 -14.67 4.96
CA GLY A 126 -14.99 -15.59 3.85
C GLY A 126 -15.44 -14.91 2.55
N ARG A 127 -16.13 -15.69 1.72
CA ARG A 127 -16.56 -15.24 0.39
C ARG A 127 -17.79 -14.35 0.48
N ALA A 128 -17.76 -13.24 -0.25
CA ALA A 128 -18.91 -12.36 -0.49
C ALA A 128 -19.00 -12.04 -1.99
N GLN A 129 -20.20 -11.73 -2.48
CA GLN A 129 -20.38 -11.28 -3.86
C GLN A 129 -20.31 -9.77 -3.94
N LEU A 130 -19.44 -9.25 -4.80
CA LEU A 130 -19.29 -7.84 -5.07
C LEU A 130 -20.33 -7.38 -6.08
N LYS A 131 -21.21 -6.47 -5.68
CA LYS A 131 -22.19 -5.81 -6.53
C LYS A 131 -21.67 -4.44 -6.94
N LEU A 132 -21.52 -4.22 -8.23
CA LEU A 132 -21.11 -2.92 -8.76
C LEU A 132 -22.29 -1.97 -8.74
N GLU A 133 -22.08 -0.76 -8.24
CA GLU A 133 -23.05 0.33 -8.27
C GLU A 133 -23.05 1.02 -9.65
N SER A 134 -24.05 1.82 -9.95
CA SER A 134 -24.17 2.51 -11.24
C SER A 134 -22.96 3.39 -11.57
N GLN A 135 -22.35 3.98 -10.55
CA GLN A 135 -21.16 4.83 -10.66
C GLN A 135 -19.87 4.04 -10.96
N ALA A 136 -19.88 2.70 -10.77
CA ALA A 136 -18.71 1.86 -11.04
C ALA A 136 -18.25 1.88 -12.50
N GLY A 137 -19.16 2.24 -13.43
CA GLY A 137 -18.82 2.34 -14.85
C GLY A 137 -17.75 3.41 -15.16
N GLU A 138 -17.59 4.40 -14.29
CA GLU A 138 -16.57 5.46 -14.39
C GLU A 138 -15.34 5.19 -13.52
N SER A 139 -15.39 4.16 -12.65
CA SER A 139 -14.32 3.81 -11.76
C SER A 139 -13.11 3.25 -12.51
N LEU A 140 -11.96 3.89 -12.34
CA LEU A 140 -10.69 3.33 -12.85
C LEU A 140 -10.24 2.13 -12.04
N LEU A 141 -10.54 2.09 -10.74
CA LEU A 141 -10.17 0.96 -9.87
C LEU A 141 -10.89 -0.32 -10.27
N LEU A 142 -12.18 -0.23 -10.62
CA LEU A 142 -13.01 -1.37 -10.99
C LEU A 142 -13.17 -1.54 -12.52
N LYS A 143 -12.30 -0.88 -13.30
CA LYS A 143 -12.31 -0.98 -14.76
C LYS A 143 -12.19 -2.45 -15.22
N ASN A 144 -13.13 -2.88 -16.06
CA ASN A 144 -13.23 -4.25 -16.59
C ASN A 144 -13.42 -5.35 -15.52
N ILE A 145 -13.88 -4.99 -14.33
CA ILE A 145 -14.25 -5.94 -13.28
C ILE A 145 -15.73 -6.32 -13.49
N PRO A 146 -16.07 -7.61 -13.58
CA PRO A 146 -17.45 -8.03 -13.77
C PRO A 146 -18.27 -7.85 -12.49
N ASN A 147 -19.58 -7.60 -12.65
CA ASN A 147 -20.52 -7.63 -11.54
C ASN A 147 -20.71 -9.05 -11.00
N GLY A 148 -20.91 -9.21 -9.70
CA GLY A 148 -21.14 -10.51 -9.07
C GLY A 148 -19.86 -11.30 -8.78
N LEU A 149 -18.69 -10.64 -8.82
CA LEU A 149 -17.39 -11.23 -8.52
C LEU A 149 -17.34 -11.75 -7.08
N ASN A 150 -16.75 -12.93 -6.86
CA ASN A 150 -16.47 -13.39 -5.51
C ASN A 150 -15.22 -12.71 -4.95
N VAL A 151 -15.38 -12.08 -3.79
CA VAL A 151 -14.31 -11.42 -3.05
C VAL A 151 -14.14 -12.03 -1.67
N TRP A 152 -12.97 -11.84 -1.06
CA TRP A 152 -12.67 -12.34 0.27
C TRP A 152 -12.73 -11.22 1.31
N ASN A 153 -13.67 -11.35 2.24
CA ASN A 153 -13.82 -10.45 3.38
C ASN A 153 -13.20 -11.05 4.64
N SER A 154 -12.62 -10.19 5.48
CA SER A 154 -12.03 -10.57 6.76
C SER A 154 -12.12 -9.40 7.75
N HIS A 155 -13.34 -8.96 8.05
CA HIS A 155 -13.55 -7.78 8.90
C HIS A 155 -14.65 -7.96 9.95
N GLY A 156 -14.46 -7.33 11.10
CA GLY A 156 -15.43 -7.24 12.18
C GLY A 156 -16.13 -5.88 12.26
N ASP A 157 -15.57 -4.88 11.59
CA ASP A 157 -16.09 -3.52 11.46
C ASP A 157 -16.37 -3.26 9.98
N HIS A 158 -17.27 -2.32 9.67
CA HIS A 158 -17.55 -1.91 8.30
C HIS A 158 -17.90 -0.43 8.22
N VAL A 159 -17.71 0.14 7.04
CA VAL A 159 -18.11 1.52 6.77
C VAL A 159 -19.63 1.60 6.71
N ARG A 160 -20.21 2.46 7.56
CA ARG A 160 -21.64 2.78 7.59
C ARG A 160 -21.95 4.03 6.78
N ASP A 161 -21.31 5.15 7.13
CA ASP A 161 -21.52 6.41 6.45
C ASP A 161 -20.21 6.84 5.78
N LEU A 162 -20.29 7.15 4.49
CA LEU A 162 -19.12 7.58 3.72
C LEU A 162 -18.60 8.93 4.24
N ALA A 163 -17.30 9.10 4.18
CA ALA A 163 -16.72 10.43 4.39
C ALA A 163 -17.13 11.39 3.26
N PRO A 164 -17.22 12.72 3.54
CA PRO A 164 -17.56 13.70 2.52
C PRO A 164 -16.64 13.63 1.29
N GLY A 165 -17.26 13.62 0.10
CA GLY A 165 -16.57 13.57 -1.18
C GLY A 165 -16.39 12.16 -1.75
N PHE A 166 -16.62 11.11 -0.96
CA PHE A 166 -16.57 9.73 -1.44
C PHE A 166 -17.87 9.30 -2.13
N THR A 167 -17.70 8.46 -3.13
CA THR A 167 -18.78 7.75 -3.83
C THR A 167 -18.61 6.24 -3.57
N CYS A 168 -19.71 5.56 -3.26
CA CYS A 168 -19.76 4.11 -3.24
C CYS A 168 -19.79 3.59 -4.66
N VAL A 169 -18.85 2.74 -5.05
CA VAL A 169 -18.75 2.15 -6.39
C VAL A 169 -19.04 0.65 -6.39
N ALA A 170 -19.02 0.01 -5.22
CA ALA A 170 -19.43 -1.38 -5.07
C ALA A 170 -19.87 -1.68 -3.64
N THR A 171 -20.80 -2.64 -3.50
CA THR A 171 -21.30 -3.16 -2.23
C THR A 171 -21.14 -4.68 -2.17
N THR A 172 -21.21 -5.23 -0.96
CA THR A 172 -21.47 -6.65 -0.72
C THR A 172 -22.89 -6.80 -0.12
N GLU A 173 -23.26 -7.99 0.30
CA GLU A 173 -24.57 -8.20 0.93
C GLU A 173 -24.77 -7.33 2.19
N ASN A 174 -23.71 -7.15 2.98
CA ASN A 174 -23.81 -6.54 4.30
C ASN A 174 -22.90 -5.30 4.49
N ALA A 175 -22.11 -4.92 3.49
CA ALA A 175 -21.15 -3.83 3.65
C ALA A 175 -20.93 -3.03 2.36
N VAL A 176 -20.40 -1.82 2.52
CA VAL A 176 -19.80 -1.05 1.44
C VAL A 176 -18.53 -1.77 1.00
N GLY A 177 -18.48 -2.23 -0.26
CA GLY A 177 -17.39 -3.03 -0.78
C GLY A 177 -16.23 -2.20 -1.35
N ALA A 178 -16.53 -1.06 -1.99
CA ALA A 178 -15.53 -0.16 -2.53
C ALA A 178 -16.02 1.29 -2.59
N ILE A 179 -15.13 2.22 -2.30
CA ILE A 179 -15.37 3.66 -2.33
C ILE A 179 -14.23 4.40 -3.03
N GLU A 180 -14.53 5.56 -3.60
CA GLU A 180 -13.52 6.41 -4.20
C GLU A 180 -13.84 7.90 -4.07
N ASP A 181 -12.78 8.71 -3.93
CA ASP A 181 -12.78 10.14 -4.15
C ASP A 181 -11.72 10.45 -5.22
N THR A 182 -12.17 10.55 -6.44
CA THR A 182 -11.30 10.76 -7.60
C THR A 182 -10.61 12.13 -7.60
N LYS A 183 -11.21 13.14 -6.94
CA LYS A 183 -10.63 14.49 -6.80
C LYS A 183 -9.40 14.47 -5.91
N ARG A 184 -9.49 13.77 -4.78
CA ARG A 184 -8.36 13.58 -3.83
C ARG A 184 -7.46 12.40 -4.23
N LYS A 185 -7.84 11.61 -5.23
CA LYS A 185 -7.19 10.37 -5.66
C LYS A 185 -7.11 9.33 -4.53
N ILE A 186 -8.17 9.21 -3.74
CA ILE A 186 -8.26 8.25 -2.64
C ILE A 186 -9.29 7.18 -3.03
N TYR A 187 -8.85 5.94 -2.95
CA TYR A 187 -9.61 4.75 -3.30
C TYR A 187 -9.58 3.79 -2.12
N ALA A 188 -10.61 3.00 -1.92
CA ALA A 188 -10.55 1.99 -0.89
C ALA A 188 -11.50 0.81 -1.19
N VAL A 189 -11.10 -0.37 -0.72
CA VAL A 189 -11.87 -1.61 -0.80
C VAL A 189 -11.94 -2.27 0.57
N GLU A 190 -13.10 -2.83 0.93
CA GLU A 190 -13.27 -3.53 2.20
C GLU A 190 -12.71 -4.95 2.14
N PHE A 191 -12.75 -5.58 0.98
CA PHE A 191 -12.21 -6.91 0.73
C PHE A 191 -10.71 -6.90 0.45
N HIS A 192 -10.10 -8.09 0.42
CA HIS A 192 -8.68 -8.31 0.17
C HIS A 192 -8.42 -8.67 -1.31
N PRO A 193 -8.00 -7.74 -2.17
CA PRO A 193 -7.70 -8.02 -3.58
C PRO A 193 -6.41 -8.84 -3.77
N GLU A 194 -5.52 -8.86 -2.76
CA GLU A 194 -4.23 -9.53 -2.81
C GLU A 194 -4.32 -11.06 -2.67
N VAL A 195 -5.40 -11.58 -2.06
CA VAL A 195 -5.54 -13.01 -1.79
C VAL A 195 -6.12 -13.78 -2.99
N ASN A 196 -5.76 -15.06 -3.13
CA ASN A 196 -6.24 -15.90 -4.22
C ASN A 196 -7.75 -16.16 -4.20
N HIS A 197 -8.40 -15.96 -3.04
CA HIS A 197 -9.85 -16.15 -2.89
C HIS A 197 -10.68 -15.00 -3.47
N THR A 198 -10.05 -13.85 -3.75
CA THR A 198 -10.67 -12.75 -4.49
C THR A 198 -10.42 -12.98 -5.97
N GLU A 199 -11.51 -13.31 -6.69
CA GLU A 199 -11.47 -13.45 -8.13
C GLU A 199 -11.05 -12.11 -8.76
N ARG A 200 -10.13 -12.16 -9.74
CA ARG A 200 -9.62 -10.96 -10.42
C ARG A 200 -9.04 -9.87 -9.51
N GLY A 201 -8.69 -10.20 -8.25
CA GLY A 201 -8.08 -9.24 -7.33
C GLY A 201 -6.77 -8.65 -7.88
N THR A 202 -6.00 -9.44 -8.62
CA THR A 202 -4.80 -8.95 -9.33
C THR A 202 -5.13 -7.87 -10.37
N ASP A 203 -6.30 -7.94 -11.04
CA ASP A 203 -6.70 -6.92 -12.01
C ASP A 203 -7.08 -5.60 -11.30
N ILE A 204 -7.72 -5.68 -10.11
CA ILE A 204 -8.02 -4.50 -9.29
C ILE A 204 -6.72 -3.81 -8.86
N LEU A 205 -5.73 -4.58 -8.37
CA LEU A 205 -4.41 -4.03 -8.04
C LEU A 205 -3.72 -3.47 -9.30
N ARG A 206 -3.83 -4.14 -10.44
CA ARG A 206 -3.30 -3.67 -11.73
C ARG A 206 -3.91 -2.34 -12.14
N ASN A 207 -5.21 -2.18 -11.98
CA ASN A 207 -5.91 -0.92 -12.26
C ASN A 207 -5.38 0.20 -11.36
N PHE A 208 -5.20 -0.08 -10.06
CA PHE A 208 -4.59 0.91 -9.17
C PHE A 208 -3.18 1.29 -9.62
N LEU A 209 -2.32 0.31 -9.93
CA LEU A 209 -0.93 0.56 -10.33
C LEU A 209 -0.82 1.35 -11.64
N PHE A 210 -1.55 0.94 -12.68
CA PHE A 210 -1.31 1.45 -14.03
C PHE A 210 -2.35 2.46 -14.50
N GLU A 211 -3.63 2.29 -14.13
CA GLU A 211 -4.65 3.25 -14.55
C GLU A 211 -4.71 4.47 -13.63
N ILE A 212 -4.43 4.30 -12.35
CA ILE A 212 -4.55 5.37 -11.34
C ILE A 212 -3.17 5.96 -11.02
N CYS A 213 -2.22 5.15 -10.55
CA CYS A 213 -0.89 5.61 -10.15
C CYS A 213 0.03 5.93 -11.32
N LYS A 214 -0.24 5.38 -12.53
CA LYS A 214 0.66 5.45 -13.69
C LYS A 214 2.08 4.97 -13.35
N ALA A 215 2.17 3.94 -12.51
CA ALA A 215 3.43 3.38 -12.07
C ALA A 215 4.20 2.75 -13.24
N ASP A 216 5.53 2.79 -13.16
CA ASP A 216 6.38 2.25 -14.20
C ASP A 216 6.69 0.77 -13.93
N ALA A 217 6.38 -0.12 -14.90
CA ALA A 217 6.62 -1.56 -14.81
C ALA A 217 8.08 -1.93 -15.16
N LYS A 218 9.03 -1.24 -14.56
CA LYS A 218 10.47 -1.46 -14.81
C LYS A 218 11.20 -2.23 -13.71
N TRP A 219 10.54 -2.49 -12.59
CA TRP A 219 11.20 -3.19 -11.50
C TRP A 219 11.65 -4.58 -11.95
N ASN A 220 12.91 -4.85 -11.71
CA ASN A 220 13.56 -6.10 -12.06
C ASN A 220 14.36 -6.58 -10.86
N GLY A 221 14.05 -7.77 -10.36
CA GLY A 221 14.74 -8.36 -9.20
C GLY A 221 16.24 -8.53 -9.41
N ALA A 222 16.71 -8.75 -10.63
CA ALA A 222 18.15 -8.84 -10.92
C ALA A 222 18.84 -7.47 -10.76
N ALA A 223 18.27 -6.39 -11.30
CA ALA A 223 18.79 -5.05 -11.11
C ALA A 223 18.79 -4.63 -9.64
N PHE A 224 17.75 -4.96 -8.88
CA PHE A 224 17.71 -4.75 -7.44
C PHE A 224 18.84 -5.48 -6.71
N VAL A 225 19.14 -6.73 -7.09
CA VAL A 225 20.26 -7.49 -6.52
C VAL A 225 21.60 -6.80 -6.83
N GLU A 226 21.83 -6.37 -8.06
CA GLU A 226 23.07 -5.70 -8.47
C GLU A 226 23.28 -4.39 -7.72
N GLU A 227 22.26 -3.54 -7.61
CA GLU A 227 22.33 -2.29 -6.86
C GLU A 227 22.51 -2.53 -5.35
N THR A 228 21.84 -3.55 -4.78
CA THR A 228 22.02 -3.92 -3.38
C THR A 228 23.44 -4.37 -3.11
N VAL A 229 24.02 -5.21 -3.98
CA VAL A 229 25.40 -5.67 -3.88
C VAL A 229 26.36 -4.49 -3.93
N GLU A 230 26.18 -3.55 -4.84
CA GLU A 230 27.01 -2.36 -4.95
C GLU A 230 26.88 -1.44 -3.72
N SER A 231 25.66 -1.22 -3.23
CA SER A 231 25.41 -0.46 -2.00
C SER A 231 26.11 -1.08 -0.77
N VAL A 232 26.02 -2.40 -0.63
CA VAL A 232 26.72 -3.13 0.44
C VAL A 232 28.24 -2.98 0.29
N ARG A 233 28.76 -3.09 -0.93
CA ARG A 233 30.20 -2.92 -1.21
C ARG A 233 30.70 -1.55 -0.79
N GLN A 234 29.95 -0.51 -1.12
CA GLN A 234 30.28 0.87 -0.74
C GLN A 234 30.22 1.09 0.77
N LYS A 235 29.17 0.58 1.45
CA LYS A 235 29.01 0.72 2.91
C LYS A 235 30.08 -0.02 3.69
N VAL A 236 30.42 -1.23 3.30
CA VAL A 236 31.43 -2.05 3.99
C VAL A 236 32.85 -1.58 3.65
N GLY A 237 33.06 -1.08 2.42
CA GLY A 237 34.38 -0.67 1.94
C GLY A 237 35.40 -1.80 2.08
N ASN A 238 36.52 -1.54 2.72
CA ASN A 238 37.59 -2.53 2.97
C ASN A 238 37.45 -3.29 4.30
N LYS A 239 36.35 -3.10 5.04
CA LYS A 239 36.11 -3.74 6.34
C LYS A 239 35.60 -5.17 6.19
N TRP A 240 35.51 -5.88 7.29
CA TRP A 240 34.90 -7.20 7.42
C TRP A 240 33.46 -7.06 7.88
N ALA A 241 32.64 -8.02 7.54
CA ALA A 241 31.27 -8.14 8.05
C ALA A 241 31.06 -9.52 8.68
N ILE A 242 30.19 -9.58 9.68
CA ILE A 242 29.75 -10.82 10.33
C ILE A 242 28.26 -10.98 10.06
N CYS A 243 27.81 -12.19 9.66
CA CYS A 243 26.42 -12.51 9.43
C CYS A 243 26.02 -13.74 10.25
N GLY A 244 25.09 -13.54 11.19
CA GLY A 244 24.46 -14.65 11.90
C GLY A 244 23.37 -15.30 11.03
N LEU A 245 23.53 -16.58 10.69
CA LEU A 245 22.55 -17.33 9.93
C LEU A 245 21.55 -18.03 10.87
N SER A 246 20.29 -17.64 10.81
CA SER A 246 19.23 -18.30 11.58
C SER A 246 18.68 -19.57 10.91
N GLY A 247 19.12 -19.88 9.69
CA GLY A 247 18.56 -20.94 8.84
C GLY A 247 17.29 -20.56 8.09
N GLY A 248 16.77 -19.35 8.28
CA GLY A 248 15.62 -18.82 7.54
C GLY A 248 16.02 -18.26 6.16
N VAL A 249 15.03 -18.11 5.28
CA VAL A 249 15.24 -17.59 3.92
C VAL A 249 15.85 -16.18 3.95
N ASP A 250 15.37 -15.30 4.81
CA ASP A 250 15.79 -13.89 4.87
C ASP A 250 17.29 -13.77 5.24
N SER A 251 17.71 -14.49 6.29
CA SER A 251 19.12 -14.49 6.70
C SER A 251 20.03 -15.09 5.63
N THR A 252 19.56 -16.12 4.93
CA THR A 252 20.29 -16.74 3.84
C THR A 252 20.44 -15.79 2.65
N VAL A 253 19.37 -15.12 2.24
CA VAL A 253 19.39 -14.12 1.16
C VAL A 253 20.34 -12.97 1.53
N ALA A 254 20.24 -12.44 2.76
CA ALA A 254 21.12 -11.39 3.24
C ALA A 254 22.61 -11.81 3.17
N ALA A 255 22.94 -13.00 3.66
CA ALA A 255 24.31 -13.52 3.61
C ALA A 255 24.83 -13.68 2.17
N VAL A 256 24.00 -14.18 1.26
CA VAL A 256 24.36 -14.33 -0.17
C VAL A 256 24.63 -12.96 -0.81
N LEU A 257 23.81 -11.96 -0.54
CA LEU A 257 23.99 -10.60 -1.07
C LEU A 257 25.29 -9.96 -0.52
N VAL A 258 25.52 -10.08 0.78
CA VAL A 258 26.76 -9.58 1.41
C VAL A 258 27.97 -10.32 0.88
N HIS A 259 27.90 -11.65 0.73
CA HIS A 259 29.03 -12.44 0.15
C HIS A 259 29.30 -12.03 -1.30
N LYS A 260 28.28 -11.81 -2.13
CA LYS A 260 28.46 -11.28 -3.50
C LYS A 260 29.14 -9.90 -3.51
N ALA A 261 28.89 -9.08 -2.48
CA ALA A 261 29.47 -7.75 -2.39
C ALA A 261 30.95 -7.75 -1.93
N ILE A 262 31.27 -8.53 -0.92
CA ILE A 262 32.58 -8.44 -0.22
C ILE A 262 33.39 -9.75 -0.19
N GLY A 263 32.86 -10.85 -0.73
CA GLY A 263 33.55 -12.13 -0.85
C GLY A 263 33.98 -12.70 0.51
N ASN A 264 35.24 -13.13 0.59
CA ASN A 264 35.84 -13.76 1.78
C ASN A 264 35.93 -12.84 3.01
N ARG A 265 35.53 -11.59 2.91
CA ARG A 265 35.47 -10.67 4.06
C ARG A 265 34.15 -10.79 4.85
N LEU A 266 33.29 -11.74 4.47
CA LEU A 266 32.11 -12.14 5.25
C LEU A 266 32.43 -13.34 6.10
N THR A 267 32.09 -13.29 7.38
CA THR A 267 32.20 -14.41 8.36
C THR A 267 30.86 -14.73 8.94
#